data_f25ce7df6c6510b27da8cb1d74c8231a
#
_entry.id   f25ce7df6c6510b27da8cb1d74c8231a
#
_cell.length_a   1.000
_cell.length_b   1.000
_cell.length_c   1.000
_cell.angle_alpha   90.00
_cell.angle_beta   90.00
_cell.angle_gamma   90.00
#
_symmetry.space_group_name_H-M   'P 1'
#
loop_
_entity.id
_entity.type
_entity.pdbx_description
1 polymer ?
#
loop_
_entity_poly.entity_id
_entity_poly.type
_entity_poly.pdbx_seq_one_letter_code
_entity_poly.pdbx_strand_id
1 'polypeptide(L)'
;MNKPSRIVGLDIARSLAIIGMIIVHMASLLWSTKVVLSGLPSSLFAIIAGATMMIIGRNYSSTTFLRLITRGALIILIGLALLPVGGEIQVVLVIMGLVMMLVSWMPALGTWWRLGFFVAATLAATIKYAPMTLPQIYPLLAWIAYFIGGMLLYDVYLRSRLQGTSTSENGTNSRLSWIVTAVSVVITAVGMYFRFDPEIAGWLRFTGHTGVFGEIILSVAVAAIVLHLCLFVGDRFPTAVYPFAAMGTMSLTIYILHVLTAFYWQQNVLLHSTLSAAGFIVFFLVIASLWKKFVGQGPAEKLVATAIKAIVPSGKGK
;
A
#
# COMPACT_ATOMS: atom_id res chain seq x y z
N MET A 1 15.71 3.26 25.67
CA MET A 1 15.47 2.68 24.32
C MET A 1 14.83 3.77 23.46
N ASN A 2 15.56 4.35 22.51
CA ASN A 2 15.01 5.33 21.58
C ASN A 2 13.90 4.67 20.76
N LYS A 3 12.71 5.28 20.76
CA LYS A 3 11.64 4.86 19.83
C LYS A 3 12.21 4.93 18.41
N PRO A 4 12.04 3.87 17.59
CA PRO A 4 12.51 3.92 16.21
C PRO A 4 11.90 5.14 15.54
N SER A 5 12.76 5.96 14.93
CA SER A 5 12.33 7.18 14.23
C SER A 5 11.30 6.81 13.18
N ARG A 6 10.15 7.45 13.25
CA ARG A 6 9.04 7.20 12.32
C ARG A 6 9.42 7.70 10.92
N ILE A 7 9.21 6.90 9.90
CA ILE A 7 9.53 7.25 8.51
C ILE A 7 8.36 8.05 7.93
N VAL A 8 8.49 9.37 7.94
CA VAL A 8 7.46 10.32 7.45
C VAL A 8 7.06 10.01 6.01
N GLY A 9 8.04 9.74 5.13
CA GLY A 9 7.77 9.43 3.73
C GLY A 9 6.89 8.21 3.50
N LEU A 10 6.99 7.18 4.36
CA LEU A 10 6.13 6.01 4.27
C LEU A 10 4.66 6.33 4.63
N ASP A 11 4.47 7.22 5.60
CA ASP A 11 3.13 7.69 5.97
C ASP A 11 2.52 8.55 4.85
N ILE A 12 3.32 9.43 4.22
CA ILE A 12 2.89 10.21 3.04
C ILE A 12 2.44 9.26 1.91
N ALA A 13 3.23 8.23 1.61
CA ALA A 13 2.90 7.27 0.54
C ALA A 13 1.58 6.52 0.82
N ARG A 14 1.28 6.16 2.09
CA ARG A 14 -0.02 5.61 2.49
C ARG A 14 -1.16 6.59 2.26
N SER A 15 -0.94 7.85 2.63
CA SER A 15 -1.92 8.91 2.41
C SER A 15 -2.23 9.08 0.93
N LEU A 16 -1.21 9.13 0.06
CA LEU A 16 -1.40 9.22 -1.38
C LEU A 16 -2.18 8.04 -1.96
N ALA A 17 -1.94 6.82 -1.46
CA ALA A 17 -2.72 5.65 -1.86
C ALA A 17 -4.22 5.81 -1.51
N ILE A 18 -4.53 6.29 -0.30
CA ILE A 18 -5.93 6.52 0.12
C ILE A 18 -6.55 7.68 -0.68
N ILE A 19 -5.83 8.77 -0.87
CA ILE A 19 -6.28 9.90 -1.70
C ILE A 19 -6.60 9.42 -3.12
N GLY A 20 -5.73 8.60 -3.71
CA GLY A 20 -5.97 7.99 -5.01
C GLY A 20 -7.23 7.13 -5.04
N MET A 21 -7.51 6.34 -3.98
CA MET A 21 -8.75 5.56 -3.86
C MET A 21 -9.99 6.47 -3.78
N ILE A 22 -9.93 7.55 -2.97
CA ILE A 22 -11.02 8.54 -2.89
C ILE A 22 -11.29 9.16 -4.27
N ILE A 23 -10.24 9.54 -4.99
CA ILE A 23 -10.35 10.12 -6.34
C ILE A 23 -11.03 9.13 -7.31
N VAL A 24 -10.57 7.88 -7.35
CA VAL A 24 -11.13 6.87 -8.26
C VAL A 24 -12.60 6.57 -7.96
N HIS A 25 -12.99 6.57 -6.69
CA HIS A 25 -14.35 6.21 -6.28
C HIS A 25 -15.35 7.38 -6.29
N MET A 26 -14.86 8.61 -6.07
CA MET A 26 -15.76 9.76 -5.82
C MET A 26 -15.63 10.90 -6.83
N ALA A 27 -14.54 10.99 -7.62
CA ALA A 27 -14.39 12.06 -8.58
C ALA A 27 -15.01 11.73 -9.93
N SER A 28 -15.54 12.76 -10.59
CA SER A 28 -15.94 12.70 -12.00
C SER A 28 -14.67 12.78 -12.84
N LEU A 29 -14.15 11.62 -13.27
CA LEU A 29 -12.90 11.50 -14.00
C LEU A 29 -13.16 11.34 -15.51
N LEU A 30 -12.33 11.99 -16.31
CA LEU A 30 -12.21 11.67 -17.72
C LEU A 30 -11.80 10.19 -17.88
N TRP A 31 -12.27 9.54 -18.93
CA TRP A 31 -11.97 8.14 -19.20
C TRP A 31 -10.45 7.85 -19.14
N SER A 32 -9.64 8.68 -19.78
CA SER A 32 -8.17 8.54 -19.77
C SER A 32 -7.58 8.55 -18.36
N THR A 33 -8.02 9.49 -17.52
CA THR A 33 -7.57 9.59 -16.12
C THR A 33 -8.03 8.37 -15.31
N LYS A 34 -9.26 7.90 -15.53
CA LYS A 34 -9.78 6.69 -14.90
C LYS A 34 -8.96 5.46 -15.29
N VAL A 35 -8.60 5.31 -16.57
CA VAL A 35 -7.71 4.24 -17.04
C VAL A 35 -6.34 4.33 -16.38
N VAL A 36 -5.72 5.51 -16.32
CA VAL A 36 -4.40 5.71 -15.67
C VAL A 36 -4.43 5.33 -14.19
N LEU A 37 -5.45 5.75 -13.45
CA LEU A 37 -5.53 5.50 -12.02
C LEU A 37 -6.05 4.10 -11.66
N SER A 38 -6.69 3.39 -12.58
CA SER A 38 -7.28 2.07 -12.31
C SER A 38 -6.25 1.10 -11.71
N GLY A 39 -6.55 0.55 -10.54
CA GLY A 39 -5.70 -0.42 -9.83
C GLY A 39 -4.48 0.18 -9.10
N LEU A 40 -3.93 1.32 -9.54
CA LEU A 40 -2.69 1.88 -8.97
C LEU A 40 -2.79 2.30 -7.50
N PRO A 41 -3.84 2.97 -7.01
CA PRO A 41 -3.93 3.35 -5.61
C PRO A 41 -4.02 2.14 -4.68
N SER A 42 -4.77 1.12 -5.06
CA SER A 42 -4.93 -0.10 -4.26
C SER A 42 -3.66 -0.96 -4.27
N SER A 43 -2.99 -1.10 -5.42
CA SER A 43 -1.70 -1.80 -5.49
C SER A 43 -0.59 -1.05 -4.72
N LEU A 44 -0.55 0.29 -4.79
CA LEU A 44 0.36 1.10 -3.97
C LEU A 44 0.13 0.84 -2.48
N PHE A 45 -1.13 0.80 -2.03
CA PHE A 45 -1.46 0.52 -0.63
C PHE A 45 -0.99 -0.87 -0.20
N ALA A 46 -1.16 -1.90 -1.07
CA ALA A 46 -0.68 -3.26 -0.83
C ALA A 46 0.85 -3.35 -0.78
N ILE A 47 1.55 -2.68 -1.70
CA ILE A 47 3.02 -2.64 -1.75
C ILE A 47 3.57 -1.98 -0.48
N ILE A 48 2.99 -0.87 -0.03
CA ILE A 48 3.41 -0.21 1.20
C ILE A 48 3.09 -1.06 2.44
N ALA A 49 2.01 -1.85 2.43
CA ALA A 49 1.74 -2.81 3.49
C ALA A 49 2.83 -3.89 3.57
N GLY A 50 3.29 -4.42 2.43
CA GLY A 50 4.43 -5.33 2.36
C GLY A 50 5.72 -4.74 2.93
N ALA A 51 6.06 -3.50 2.56
CA ALA A 51 7.20 -2.78 3.15
C ALA A 51 7.05 -2.60 4.67
N THR A 52 5.82 -2.35 5.15
CA THR A 52 5.52 -2.23 6.58
C THR A 52 5.72 -3.55 7.33
N MET A 53 5.36 -4.69 6.71
CA MET A 53 5.61 -6.00 7.31
C MET A 53 7.09 -6.24 7.56
N MET A 54 7.99 -5.77 6.68
CA MET A 54 9.45 -5.82 6.90
C MET A 54 9.90 -4.97 8.08
N ILE A 55 9.29 -3.79 8.28
CA ILE A 55 9.60 -2.94 9.46
C ILE A 55 9.18 -3.64 10.75
N ILE A 56 8.01 -4.28 10.77
CA ILE A 56 7.53 -5.06 11.92
C ILE A 56 8.41 -6.30 12.13
N GLY A 57 8.83 -6.92 11.04
CA GLY A 57 9.61 -8.15 11.00
C GLY A 57 11.13 -7.97 11.16
N ARG A 58 11.64 -6.78 11.48
CA ARG A 58 13.11 -6.53 11.62
C ARG A 58 13.81 -7.48 12.59
N ASN A 59 13.16 -7.77 13.71
CA ASN A 59 13.59 -8.78 14.68
C ASN A 59 12.57 -9.92 14.64
N TYR A 60 12.65 -10.72 13.56
CA TYR A 60 11.67 -11.76 13.32
C TYR A 60 11.76 -12.87 14.37
N SER A 61 10.61 -13.24 14.91
CA SER A 61 10.44 -14.27 15.94
C SER A 61 9.06 -14.91 15.80
N SER A 62 8.81 -16.01 16.50
CA SER A 62 7.49 -16.63 16.57
C SER A 62 6.42 -15.64 17.04
N THR A 63 6.77 -14.76 17.98
CA THR A 63 5.89 -13.69 18.45
C THR A 63 5.57 -12.68 17.34
N THR A 64 6.57 -12.32 16.52
CA THR A 64 6.39 -11.43 15.36
C THR A 64 5.49 -12.06 14.31
N PHE A 65 5.69 -13.34 14.01
CA PHE A 65 4.83 -14.12 13.12
C PHE A 65 3.38 -14.11 13.60
N LEU A 66 3.13 -14.44 14.86
CA LEU A 66 1.78 -14.43 15.44
C LEU A 66 1.14 -13.04 15.41
N ARG A 67 1.91 -11.97 15.64
CA ARG A 67 1.41 -10.58 15.53
C ARG A 67 1.00 -10.23 14.11
N LEU A 68 1.75 -10.66 13.09
CA LEU A 68 1.39 -10.44 11.68
C LEU A 68 0.13 -11.22 11.29
N ILE A 69 0.02 -12.49 11.70
CA ILE A 69 -1.19 -13.32 11.50
C ILE A 69 -2.40 -12.66 12.17
N THR A 70 -2.28 -12.32 13.46
CA THR A 70 -3.37 -11.67 14.22
C THR A 70 -3.78 -10.35 13.58
N ARG A 71 -2.81 -9.55 13.11
CA ARG A 71 -3.10 -8.30 12.40
C ARG A 71 -3.87 -8.56 11.11
N GLY A 72 -3.46 -9.56 10.31
CA GLY A 72 -4.16 -9.96 9.08
C GLY A 72 -5.60 -10.39 9.39
N ALA A 73 -5.80 -11.24 10.40
CA ALA A 73 -7.12 -11.69 10.82
C ALA A 73 -8.03 -10.52 11.25
N LEU A 74 -7.52 -9.59 12.05
CA LEU A 74 -8.28 -8.39 12.47
C LEU A 74 -8.64 -7.50 11.29
N ILE A 75 -7.74 -7.34 10.31
CA ILE A 75 -8.02 -6.58 9.08
C ILE A 75 -9.11 -7.28 8.26
N ILE A 76 -9.10 -8.62 8.16
CA ILE A 76 -10.18 -9.39 7.52
C ILE A 76 -11.51 -9.12 8.22
N LEU A 77 -11.57 -9.22 9.55
CA LEU A 77 -12.79 -8.99 10.30
C LEU A 77 -13.35 -7.57 10.07
N ILE A 78 -12.50 -6.56 10.08
CA ILE A 78 -12.89 -5.18 9.75
C ILE A 78 -13.39 -5.11 8.31
N GLY A 79 -12.69 -5.75 7.38
CA GLY A 79 -13.09 -5.79 5.97
C GLY A 79 -14.46 -6.44 5.77
N LEU A 80 -14.71 -7.58 6.42
CA LEU A 80 -16.00 -8.29 6.38
C LEU A 80 -17.12 -7.41 6.95
N ALA A 81 -16.86 -6.70 8.06
CA ALA A 81 -17.83 -5.77 8.64
C ALA A 81 -18.17 -4.59 7.72
N LEU A 82 -17.28 -4.22 6.80
CA LEU A 82 -17.51 -3.15 5.83
C LEU A 82 -18.21 -3.62 4.53
N LEU A 83 -18.26 -4.91 4.23
CA LEU A 83 -18.88 -5.40 3.00
C LEU A 83 -20.33 -4.94 2.82
N PRO A 84 -21.22 -4.96 3.85
CA PRO A 84 -22.60 -4.52 3.69
C PRO A 84 -22.75 -3.03 3.35
N VAL A 85 -21.75 -2.22 3.70
CA VAL A 85 -21.75 -0.76 3.48
C VAL A 85 -20.73 -0.34 2.41
N GLY A 86 -20.17 -1.27 1.65
CA GLY A 86 -19.24 -0.99 0.57
C GLY A 86 -19.91 -0.27 -0.61
N GLY A 87 -21.14 -0.66 -0.94
CA GLY A 87 -21.83 -0.13 -2.10
C GLY A 87 -21.07 -0.44 -3.39
N GLU A 88 -20.73 0.60 -4.16
CA GLU A 88 -19.90 0.47 -5.37
C GLU A 88 -18.41 0.28 -5.06
N ILE A 89 -17.98 0.55 -3.82
CA ILE A 89 -16.58 0.41 -3.41
C ILE A 89 -16.29 -1.05 -3.07
N GLN A 90 -15.38 -1.64 -3.82
CA GLN A 90 -14.88 -2.96 -3.50
C GLN A 90 -13.95 -2.90 -2.28
N VAL A 91 -14.36 -3.56 -1.18
CA VAL A 91 -13.62 -3.52 0.10
C VAL A 91 -12.34 -4.34 0.00
N VAL A 92 -11.20 -3.65 -0.07
CA VAL A 92 -9.87 -4.26 -0.27
C VAL A 92 -9.29 -4.92 0.99
N LEU A 93 -9.82 -4.61 2.18
CA LEU A 93 -9.23 -5.06 3.45
C LEU A 93 -9.24 -6.59 3.61
N VAL A 94 -10.25 -7.28 3.06
CA VAL A 94 -10.34 -8.75 3.15
C VAL A 94 -9.14 -9.39 2.45
N ILE A 95 -8.86 -9.02 1.21
CA ILE A 95 -7.72 -9.55 0.47
C ILE A 95 -6.38 -9.10 1.10
N MET A 96 -6.30 -7.87 1.59
CA MET A 96 -5.12 -7.34 2.27
C MET A 96 -4.77 -8.18 3.51
N GLY A 97 -5.75 -8.46 4.36
CA GLY A 97 -5.53 -9.27 5.56
C GLY A 97 -5.19 -10.72 5.24
N LEU A 98 -5.85 -11.32 4.23
CA LEU A 98 -5.56 -12.67 3.76
C LEU A 98 -4.11 -12.78 3.26
N VAL A 99 -3.70 -11.89 2.36
CA VAL A 99 -2.33 -11.90 1.82
C VAL A 99 -1.32 -11.64 2.93
N MET A 100 -1.58 -10.70 3.87
CA MET A 100 -0.70 -10.46 5.02
C MET A 100 -0.48 -11.75 5.82
N MET A 101 -1.51 -12.57 6.06
CA MET A 101 -1.37 -13.86 6.74
C MET A 101 -0.54 -14.84 5.91
N LEU A 102 -0.83 -14.96 4.60
CA LEU A 102 -0.13 -15.90 3.71
C LEU A 102 1.37 -15.62 3.60
N VAL A 103 1.78 -14.35 3.60
CA VAL A 103 3.18 -13.94 3.46
C VAL A 103 3.84 -13.54 4.80
N SER A 104 3.19 -13.82 5.94
CA SER A 104 3.66 -13.41 7.28
C SER A 104 5.02 -13.96 7.69
N TRP A 105 5.46 -15.06 7.11
CA TRP A 105 6.76 -15.71 7.32
C TRP A 105 7.88 -15.15 6.43
N MET A 106 7.55 -14.45 5.35
CA MET A 106 8.53 -13.94 4.39
C MET A 106 9.53 -12.92 4.95
N PRO A 107 9.22 -12.09 5.97
CA PRO A 107 10.22 -11.24 6.59
C PRO A 107 11.43 -11.98 7.18
N ALA A 108 11.28 -13.29 7.51
CA ALA A 108 12.39 -14.14 7.96
C ALA A 108 13.38 -14.50 6.84
N LEU A 109 12.96 -14.40 5.58
CA LEU A 109 13.77 -14.80 4.45
C LEU A 109 14.78 -13.73 4.04
N GLY A 110 15.86 -14.16 3.38
CA GLY A 110 16.78 -13.26 2.70
C GLY A 110 16.16 -12.63 1.44
N THR A 111 16.75 -11.53 0.98
CA THR A 111 16.27 -10.76 -0.20
C THR A 111 16.15 -11.62 -1.45
N TRP A 112 17.11 -12.51 -1.71
CA TRP A 112 17.11 -13.39 -2.89
C TRP A 112 15.94 -14.39 -2.90
N TRP A 113 15.56 -14.93 -1.76
CA TRP A 113 14.38 -15.79 -1.64
C TRP A 113 13.11 -15.01 -1.90
N ARG A 114 12.97 -13.80 -1.34
CA ARG A 114 11.83 -12.93 -1.62
C ARG A 114 11.74 -12.57 -3.11
N LEU A 115 12.90 -12.30 -3.76
CA LEU A 115 12.92 -12.07 -5.21
C LEU A 115 12.45 -13.31 -5.98
N GLY A 116 12.91 -14.51 -5.61
CA GLY A 116 12.43 -15.75 -6.22
C GLY A 116 10.91 -15.94 -6.07
N PHE A 117 10.37 -15.69 -4.87
CA PHE A 117 8.92 -15.75 -4.63
C PHE A 117 8.15 -14.66 -5.38
N PHE A 118 8.71 -13.46 -5.51
CA PHE A 118 8.11 -12.40 -6.33
C PHE A 118 7.99 -12.81 -7.79
N VAL A 119 9.05 -13.34 -8.37
CA VAL A 119 9.06 -13.84 -9.75
C VAL A 119 8.06 -14.99 -9.90
N ALA A 120 8.10 -15.98 -8.99
CA ALA A 120 7.18 -17.11 -9.03
C ALA A 120 5.70 -16.68 -8.92
N ALA A 121 5.38 -15.77 -7.99
CA ALA A 121 4.02 -15.24 -7.84
C ALA A 121 3.56 -14.46 -9.08
N THR A 122 4.46 -13.64 -9.67
CA THR A 122 4.17 -12.88 -10.89
C THR A 122 3.95 -13.81 -12.08
N LEU A 123 4.77 -14.84 -12.27
CA LEU A 123 4.59 -15.82 -13.33
C LEU A 123 3.29 -16.62 -13.14
N ALA A 124 3.04 -17.12 -11.93
CA ALA A 124 1.82 -17.87 -11.63
C ALA A 124 0.56 -17.00 -11.83
N ALA A 125 0.60 -15.72 -11.43
CA ALA A 125 -0.47 -14.76 -11.67
C ALA A 125 -0.70 -14.58 -13.18
N THR A 126 0.37 -14.37 -13.93
CA THR A 126 0.31 -14.16 -15.37
C THR A 126 -0.25 -15.39 -16.10
N ILE A 127 0.24 -16.59 -15.79
CA ILE A 127 -0.27 -17.83 -16.39
C ILE A 127 -1.78 -18.00 -16.10
N LYS A 128 -2.19 -17.72 -14.86
CA LYS A 128 -3.59 -17.86 -14.45
C LYS A 128 -4.51 -16.81 -15.07
N TYR A 129 -4.10 -15.54 -15.09
CA TYR A 129 -5.00 -14.43 -15.41
C TYR A 129 -4.87 -13.89 -16.85
N ALA A 130 -3.77 -14.18 -17.58
CA ALA A 130 -3.60 -13.72 -18.95
C ALA A 130 -4.72 -14.19 -19.92
N PRO A 131 -5.25 -15.43 -19.80
CA PRO A 131 -6.36 -15.87 -20.66
C PRO A 131 -7.72 -15.23 -20.30
N MET A 132 -7.83 -14.57 -19.12
CA MET A 132 -9.10 -14.01 -18.67
C MET A 132 -9.36 -12.67 -19.36
N THR A 133 -10.55 -12.51 -19.91
CA THR A 133 -11.00 -11.29 -20.58
C THR A 133 -11.66 -10.30 -19.64
N LEU A 134 -12.24 -10.78 -18.53
CA LEU A 134 -12.92 -9.95 -17.55
C LEU A 134 -11.95 -9.45 -16.49
N PRO A 135 -12.09 -8.19 -16.06
CA PRO A 135 -11.29 -7.66 -14.95
C PRO A 135 -11.46 -8.50 -13.69
N GLN A 136 -10.34 -8.79 -13.04
CA GLN A 136 -10.30 -9.49 -11.76
C GLN A 136 -10.24 -8.47 -10.64
N ILE A 137 -11.27 -8.41 -9.79
CA ILE A 137 -11.36 -7.38 -8.74
C ILE A 137 -10.12 -7.45 -7.82
N TYR A 138 -9.80 -8.64 -7.31
CA TYR A 138 -8.65 -8.86 -6.43
C TYR A 138 -7.95 -10.17 -6.76
N PRO A 139 -7.13 -10.22 -7.83
CA PRO A 139 -6.41 -11.42 -8.25
C PRO A 139 -5.36 -11.82 -7.19
N LEU A 140 -5.65 -12.84 -6.37
CA LEU A 140 -4.87 -13.22 -5.18
C LEU A 140 -3.35 -13.32 -5.45
N LEU A 141 -2.96 -13.97 -6.56
CA LEU A 141 -1.52 -14.15 -6.86
C LEU A 141 -0.82 -12.82 -7.16
N ALA A 142 -1.50 -11.88 -7.84
CA ALA A 142 -0.96 -10.54 -8.06
C ALA A 142 -0.86 -9.75 -6.74
N TRP A 143 -1.82 -9.92 -5.84
CA TRP A 143 -1.77 -9.29 -4.51
C TRP A 143 -0.63 -9.83 -3.67
N ILE A 144 -0.33 -11.14 -3.74
CA ILE A 144 0.88 -11.73 -3.15
C ILE A 144 2.13 -11.07 -3.74
N ALA A 145 2.20 -10.92 -5.08
CA ALA A 145 3.32 -10.26 -5.73
C ALA A 145 3.46 -8.78 -5.29
N TYR A 146 2.37 -8.02 -5.13
CA TYR A 146 2.43 -6.63 -4.61
C TYR A 146 3.02 -6.57 -3.21
N PHE A 147 2.60 -7.43 -2.28
CA PHE A 147 3.18 -7.47 -0.94
C PHE A 147 4.67 -7.80 -0.95
N ILE A 148 5.07 -8.81 -1.73
CA ILE A 148 6.48 -9.19 -1.84
C ILE A 148 7.29 -8.08 -2.53
N GLY A 149 6.74 -7.44 -3.58
CA GLY A 149 7.33 -6.26 -4.20
C GLY A 149 7.58 -5.14 -3.18
N GLY A 150 6.63 -4.90 -2.28
CA GLY A 150 6.82 -3.96 -1.17
C GLY A 150 7.93 -4.36 -0.20
N MET A 151 8.08 -5.66 0.09
CA MET A 151 9.20 -6.17 0.91
C MET A 151 10.55 -5.95 0.22
N LEU A 152 10.61 -6.10 -1.11
CA LEU A 152 11.82 -5.81 -1.88
C LEU A 152 12.13 -4.30 -1.90
N LEU A 153 11.11 -3.44 -2.05
CA LEU A 153 11.30 -1.99 -1.97
C LEU A 153 11.77 -1.54 -0.57
N TYR A 154 11.37 -2.24 0.50
CA TYR A 154 11.94 -2.02 1.82
C TYR A 154 13.47 -2.25 1.82
N ASP A 155 13.95 -3.33 1.22
CA ASP A 155 15.39 -3.62 1.17
C ASP A 155 16.17 -2.52 0.42
N VAL A 156 15.57 -1.93 -0.64
CA VAL A 156 16.19 -0.88 -1.45
C VAL A 156 16.16 0.49 -0.75
N TYR A 157 15.02 0.90 -0.20
CA TYR A 157 14.80 2.28 0.23
C TYR A 157 14.82 2.50 1.74
N LEU A 158 14.49 1.49 2.54
CA LEU A 158 14.20 1.68 3.96
C LEU A 158 15.18 0.97 4.89
N ARG A 159 15.79 -0.13 4.45
CA ARG A 159 16.63 -0.99 5.29
C ARG A 159 17.80 -0.21 5.90
N SER A 160 18.60 0.46 5.09
CA SER A 160 19.77 1.24 5.52
C SER A 160 19.39 2.41 6.44
N ARG A 161 18.28 3.10 6.14
CA ARG A 161 17.75 4.20 6.96
C ARG A 161 17.41 3.77 8.38
N LEU A 162 16.97 2.54 8.56
CA LEU A 162 16.54 2.01 9.85
C LEU A 162 17.66 1.30 10.63
N GLN A 163 18.73 0.88 9.96
CA GLN A 163 19.85 0.18 10.58
C GLN A 163 20.95 1.11 11.09
N GLY A 164 20.95 2.39 10.68
CA GLY A 164 21.92 3.39 11.12
C GLY A 164 23.37 3.02 10.75
N THR A 165 23.55 2.25 9.67
CA THR A 165 24.84 1.70 9.24
C THR A 165 25.77 2.79 8.72
N SER A 166 27.05 2.59 8.96
CA SER A 166 28.18 3.50 8.69
C SER A 166 28.25 4.01 7.25
N THR A 167 28.89 5.14 7.05
CA THR A 167 28.99 5.98 5.83
C THR A 167 29.27 5.26 4.50
N SER A 168 29.93 4.09 4.50
CA SER A 168 30.25 3.35 3.27
C SER A 168 29.04 2.58 2.69
N GLU A 169 28.22 1.94 3.53
CA GLU A 169 27.00 1.23 3.07
C GLU A 169 25.88 2.20 2.66
N ASN A 170 25.84 3.41 3.26
CA ASN A 170 24.89 4.44 2.87
C ASN A 170 25.10 4.92 1.42
N GLY A 171 26.35 4.96 0.93
CA GLY A 171 26.67 5.34 -0.45
C GLY A 171 26.19 4.30 -1.46
N THR A 172 26.35 3.01 -1.18
CA THR A 172 25.94 1.93 -2.09
C THR A 172 24.42 1.81 -2.16
N ASN A 173 23.73 1.88 -1.01
CA ASN A 173 22.28 1.82 -0.95
C ASN A 173 21.62 3.07 -1.57
N SER A 174 22.27 4.24 -1.45
CA SER A 174 21.82 5.44 -2.14
C SER A 174 21.92 5.27 -3.67
N ARG A 175 23.01 4.73 -4.20
CA ARG A 175 23.16 4.45 -5.64
C ARG A 175 22.12 3.44 -6.13
N LEU A 176 21.92 2.35 -5.40
CA LEU A 176 20.92 1.35 -5.75
C LEU A 176 19.51 1.96 -5.79
N SER A 177 19.15 2.79 -4.82
CA SER A 177 17.83 3.43 -4.80
C SER A 177 17.60 4.34 -6.01
N TRP A 178 18.63 5.10 -6.44
CA TRP A 178 18.57 5.92 -7.66
C TRP A 178 18.45 5.08 -8.92
N ILE A 179 19.23 3.99 -9.04
CA ILE A 179 19.16 3.07 -10.19
C ILE A 179 17.76 2.45 -10.28
N VAL A 180 17.24 1.91 -9.17
CA VAL A 180 15.90 1.32 -9.15
C VAL A 180 14.85 2.36 -9.51
N THR A 181 14.96 3.59 -9.01
CA THR A 181 14.03 4.67 -9.37
C THR A 181 14.12 5.03 -10.85
N ALA A 182 15.32 5.17 -11.41
CA ALA A 182 15.51 5.47 -12.83
C ALA A 182 14.93 4.38 -13.75
N VAL A 183 15.18 3.11 -13.43
CA VAL A 183 14.59 1.98 -14.14
C VAL A 183 13.06 1.99 -13.99
N SER A 184 12.55 2.30 -12.80
CA SER A 184 11.11 2.41 -12.56
C SER A 184 10.46 3.54 -13.36
N VAL A 185 11.15 4.66 -13.57
CA VAL A 185 10.66 5.75 -14.44
C VAL A 185 10.52 5.26 -15.88
N VAL A 186 11.51 4.54 -16.41
CA VAL A 186 11.43 3.97 -17.76
C VAL A 186 10.28 2.97 -17.87
N ILE A 187 10.17 2.02 -16.93
CA ILE A 187 9.08 1.04 -16.89
C ILE A 187 7.72 1.75 -16.83
N THR A 188 7.61 2.79 -16.01
CA THR A 188 6.36 3.55 -15.87
C THR A 188 6.02 4.27 -17.16
N ALA A 189 6.97 4.92 -17.82
CA ALA A 189 6.74 5.60 -19.09
C ALA A 189 6.26 4.62 -20.19
N VAL A 190 6.95 3.49 -20.34
CA VAL A 190 6.59 2.42 -21.27
C VAL A 190 5.22 1.82 -20.93
N GLY A 191 5.01 1.46 -19.66
CA GLY A 191 3.74 0.87 -19.21
C GLY A 191 2.56 1.82 -19.37
N MET A 192 2.74 3.13 -19.13
CA MET A 192 1.69 4.13 -19.33
C MET A 192 1.37 4.35 -20.82
N TYR A 193 2.38 4.30 -21.70
CA TYR A 193 2.16 4.34 -23.15
C TYR A 193 1.31 3.18 -23.62
N PHE A 194 1.68 1.95 -23.27
CA PHE A 194 0.95 0.74 -23.67
C PHE A 194 -0.34 0.48 -22.89
N ARG A 195 -0.61 1.23 -21.83
CA ARG A 195 -1.83 1.09 -21.02
C ARG A 195 -3.11 1.36 -21.80
N PHE A 196 -3.02 2.13 -22.88
CA PHE A 196 -4.14 2.48 -23.77
C PHE A 196 -4.22 1.62 -25.02
N ASP A 197 -3.29 0.68 -25.21
CA ASP A 197 -3.25 -0.19 -26.36
C ASP A 197 -4.13 -1.44 -26.13
N PRO A 198 -5.26 -1.60 -26.82
CA PRO A 198 -6.12 -2.76 -26.67
C PRO A 198 -5.53 -4.05 -27.30
N GLU A 199 -4.59 -3.91 -28.25
CA GLU A 199 -3.99 -5.02 -28.99
C GLU A 199 -2.78 -5.62 -28.28
N ILE A 200 -2.35 -5.06 -27.16
CA ILE A 200 -1.21 -5.58 -26.41
C ILE A 200 -1.46 -7.02 -25.95
N ALA A 201 -0.42 -7.84 -26.02
CA ALA A 201 -0.50 -9.25 -25.60
C ALA A 201 -1.09 -9.39 -24.19
N GLY A 202 -2.01 -10.35 -24.01
CA GLY A 202 -2.77 -10.53 -22.77
C GLY A 202 -1.91 -10.62 -21.49
N TRP A 203 -0.73 -11.22 -21.59
CA TRP A 203 0.22 -11.34 -20.48
C TRP A 203 0.94 -10.02 -20.13
N LEU A 204 0.98 -9.07 -21.08
CA LEU A 204 1.67 -7.78 -20.94
C LEU A 204 0.71 -6.61 -20.70
N ARG A 205 -0.58 -6.86 -20.50
CA ARG A 205 -1.55 -5.79 -20.23
C ARG A 205 -1.13 -4.96 -19.00
N PHE A 206 -1.11 -3.63 -19.16
CA PHE A 206 -0.75 -2.68 -18.12
C PHE A 206 -1.98 -2.06 -17.43
N THR A 207 -3.18 -2.39 -17.86
CA THR A 207 -4.43 -1.92 -17.25
C THR A 207 -4.66 -2.54 -15.89
N GLY A 208 -5.30 -1.79 -14.98
CA GLY A 208 -5.63 -2.27 -13.64
C GLY A 208 -6.62 -3.44 -13.65
N HIS A 209 -6.54 -4.25 -12.61
CA HIS A 209 -7.43 -5.40 -12.37
C HIS A 209 -7.29 -6.55 -13.39
N THR A 210 -6.14 -6.67 -14.02
CA THR A 210 -5.81 -7.81 -14.90
C THR A 210 -5.03 -8.90 -14.16
N GLY A 211 -4.23 -8.53 -13.17
CA GLY A 211 -3.42 -9.44 -12.37
C GLY A 211 -2.25 -10.07 -13.12
N VAL A 212 -1.85 -9.53 -14.28
CA VAL A 212 -0.79 -10.08 -15.13
C VAL A 212 0.54 -9.33 -14.97
N PHE A 213 1.59 -9.84 -15.62
CA PHE A 213 2.95 -9.31 -15.56
C PHE A 213 3.02 -7.79 -15.75
N GLY A 214 2.40 -7.26 -16.84
CA GLY A 214 2.48 -5.83 -17.14
C GLY A 214 1.91 -4.95 -16.02
N GLU A 215 0.72 -5.29 -15.49
CA GLU A 215 0.12 -4.56 -14.36
C GLU A 215 0.98 -4.66 -13.09
N ILE A 216 1.50 -5.87 -12.77
CA ILE A 216 2.29 -6.09 -11.54
C ILE A 216 3.57 -5.25 -11.59
N ILE A 217 4.31 -5.32 -12.70
CA ILE A 217 5.58 -4.59 -12.84
C ILE A 217 5.35 -3.08 -12.87
N LEU A 218 4.34 -2.61 -13.58
CA LEU A 218 3.97 -1.19 -13.59
C LEU A 218 3.62 -0.70 -12.18
N SER A 219 2.81 -1.46 -11.44
CA SER A 219 2.40 -1.10 -10.09
C SER A 219 3.59 -0.99 -9.13
N VAL A 220 4.54 -1.94 -9.20
CA VAL A 220 5.76 -1.91 -8.37
C VAL A 220 6.67 -0.74 -8.78
N ALA A 221 6.79 -0.46 -10.09
CA ALA A 221 7.58 0.67 -10.59
C ALA A 221 7.00 2.02 -10.13
N VAL A 222 5.69 2.22 -10.27
CA VAL A 222 5.00 3.43 -9.77
C VAL A 222 5.19 3.56 -8.25
N ALA A 223 5.03 2.47 -7.51
CA ALA A 223 5.24 2.49 -6.06
C ALA A 223 6.68 2.82 -5.66
N ALA A 224 7.69 2.36 -6.41
CA ALA A 224 9.09 2.71 -6.19
C ALA A 224 9.34 4.21 -6.35
N ILE A 225 8.80 4.82 -7.42
CA ILE A 225 8.90 6.26 -7.67
C ILE A 225 8.20 7.04 -6.56
N VAL A 226 6.94 6.69 -6.24
CA VAL A 226 6.16 7.36 -5.20
C VAL A 226 6.87 7.26 -3.85
N LEU A 227 7.36 6.08 -3.48
CA LEU A 227 8.08 5.88 -2.22
C LEU A 227 9.36 6.72 -2.16
N HIS A 228 10.17 6.72 -3.23
CA HIS A 228 11.39 7.54 -3.30
C HIS A 228 11.08 9.03 -3.11
N LEU A 229 10.12 9.55 -3.87
CA LEU A 229 9.69 10.96 -3.78
C LEU A 229 9.14 11.30 -2.40
N CYS A 230 8.29 10.44 -1.82
CA CYS A 230 7.74 10.64 -0.49
C CYS A 230 8.82 10.64 0.60
N LEU A 231 9.82 9.77 0.48
CA LEU A 231 10.98 9.77 1.39
C LEU A 231 11.78 11.07 1.27
N PHE A 232 12.08 11.49 0.04
CA PHE A 232 12.80 12.75 -0.21
C PHE A 232 12.05 13.96 0.36
N VAL A 233 10.76 14.09 0.02
CA VAL A 233 9.93 15.23 0.47
C VAL A 233 9.69 15.18 1.97
N GLY A 234 9.48 13.99 2.54
CA GLY A 234 9.31 13.80 3.98
C GLY A 234 10.53 14.17 4.81
N ASP A 235 11.74 13.93 4.28
CA ASP A 235 12.99 14.31 4.93
C ASP A 235 13.26 15.82 4.78
N ARG A 236 12.93 16.42 3.62
CA ARG A 236 13.27 17.81 3.29
C ARG A 236 12.25 18.82 3.82
N PHE A 237 10.95 18.46 3.85
CA PHE A 237 9.85 19.37 4.16
C PHE A 237 8.86 18.77 5.18
N PRO A 238 9.32 18.26 6.35
CA PRO A 238 8.47 17.50 7.27
C PRO A 238 7.27 18.30 7.79
N THR A 239 7.41 19.60 7.94
CA THR A 239 6.33 20.49 8.42
C THR A 239 5.27 20.72 7.33
N ALA A 240 5.69 20.97 6.10
CA ALA A 240 4.77 21.20 4.99
C ALA A 240 3.93 19.97 4.65
N VAL A 241 4.51 18.77 4.77
CA VAL A 241 3.83 17.49 4.48
C VAL A 241 3.12 16.90 5.68
N TYR A 242 3.10 17.60 6.83
CA TYR A 242 2.49 17.10 8.06
C TYR A 242 1.05 16.61 7.88
N PRO A 243 0.14 17.29 7.15
CA PRO A 243 -1.22 16.80 6.96
C PRO A 243 -1.29 15.43 6.29
N PHE A 244 -0.46 15.22 5.27
CA PHE A 244 -0.35 13.92 4.58
C PHE A 244 0.24 12.86 5.50
N ALA A 245 1.32 13.17 6.21
CA ALA A 245 1.90 12.26 7.17
C ALA A 245 0.90 11.89 8.28
N ALA A 246 0.15 12.86 8.82
CA ALA A 246 -0.89 12.64 9.82
C ALA A 246 -1.96 11.68 9.32
N MET A 247 -2.50 11.93 8.11
CA MET A 247 -3.49 11.06 7.47
C MET A 247 -2.96 9.65 7.25
N GLY A 248 -1.73 9.48 6.77
CA GLY A 248 -1.11 8.18 6.55
C GLY A 248 -0.86 7.40 7.86
N THR A 249 -0.69 8.10 9.01
CA THR A 249 -0.60 7.43 10.33
C THR A 249 -1.90 6.78 10.77
N MET A 250 -3.02 7.20 10.19
CA MET A 250 -4.39 6.77 10.50
C MET A 250 -5.05 6.12 9.29
N SER A 251 -4.25 5.46 8.45
CA SER A 251 -4.67 4.93 7.15
C SER A 251 -5.85 3.96 7.24
N LEU A 252 -5.92 3.11 8.26
CA LEU A 252 -7.05 2.20 8.47
C LEU A 252 -8.31 2.97 8.89
N THR A 253 -8.18 3.92 9.81
CA THR A 253 -9.30 4.78 10.23
C THR A 253 -9.86 5.56 9.06
N ILE A 254 -9.00 6.23 8.27
CA ILE A 254 -9.43 7.00 7.10
C ILE A 254 -10.03 6.10 6.02
N TYR A 255 -9.46 4.89 5.83
CA TYR A 255 -10.04 3.89 4.92
C TYR A 255 -11.48 3.53 5.32
N ILE A 256 -11.73 3.22 6.58
CA ILE A 256 -13.07 2.93 7.09
C ILE A 256 -14.01 4.12 6.87
N LEU A 257 -13.56 5.31 7.25
CA LEU A 257 -14.37 6.53 7.12
C LEU A 257 -14.71 6.84 5.66
N HIS A 258 -13.78 6.67 4.70
CA HIS A 258 -14.09 6.96 3.31
C HIS A 258 -15.10 5.97 2.70
N VAL A 259 -15.05 4.69 3.10
CA VAL A 259 -16.05 3.70 2.67
C VAL A 259 -17.43 4.06 3.22
N LEU A 260 -17.53 4.38 4.52
CA LEU A 260 -18.78 4.77 5.15
C LEU A 260 -19.36 6.08 4.58
N THR A 261 -18.50 7.09 4.36
CA THR A 261 -18.93 8.37 3.77
C THR A 261 -19.35 8.21 2.32
N ALA A 262 -18.65 7.41 1.54
CA ALA A 262 -19.03 7.12 0.16
C ALA A 262 -20.37 6.37 0.09
N PHE A 263 -20.60 5.37 0.95
CA PHE A 263 -21.88 4.66 1.04
C PHE A 263 -23.05 5.60 1.32
N TYR A 264 -22.90 6.49 2.32
CA TYR A 264 -23.93 7.49 2.64
C TYR A 264 -24.14 8.47 1.49
N TRP A 265 -23.07 8.90 0.83
CA TRP A 265 -23.11 9.85 -0.27
C TRP A 265 -23.83 9.28 -1.49
N GLN A 266 -23.60 8.01 -1.84
CA GLN A 266 -24.26 7.30 -2.94
C GLN A 266 -25.79 7.31 -2.80
N GLN A 267 -26.30 7.29 -1.59
CA GLN A 267 -27.74 7.25 -1.34
C GLN A 267 -28.42 8.63 -1.49
N ASN A 268 -27.70 9.73 -1.36
CA ASN A 268 -28.27 11.06 -1.20
C ASN A 268 -27.90 12.04 -2.30
N VAL A 269 -26.79 11.86 -2.99
CA VAL A 269 -26.26 12.81 -3.98
C VAL A 269 -25.50 12.07 -5.08
N LEU A 270 -25.24 12.75 -6.18
CA LEU A 270 -24.35 12.26 -7.23
C LEU A 270 -22.96 11.97 -6.65
N LEU A 271 -22.60 10.69 -6.56
CA LEU A 271 -21.31 10.27 -5.99
C LEU A 271 -20.13 10.83 -6.81
N HIS A 272 -20.25 10.81 -8.13
CA HIS A 272 -19.17 11.18 -9.03
C HIS A 272 -19.11 12.70 -9.23
N SER A 273 -18.55 13.40 -8.26
CA SER A 273 -18.29 14.84 -8.31
C SER A 273 -16.85 15.13 -7.89
N THR A 274 -16.09 15.79 -8.78
CA THR A 274 -14.71 16.20 -8.49
C THR A 274 -14.63 17.15 -7.29
N LEU A 275 -15.62 18.05 -7.15
CA LEU A 275 -15.70 18.97 -6.01
C LEU A 275 -15.93 18.23 -4.70
N SER A 276 -16.83 17.24 -4.69
CA SER A 276 -17.08 16.39 -3.53
C SER A 276 -15.84 15.60 -3.13
N ALA A 277 -15.16 14.97 -4.10
CA ALA A 277 -13.92 14.25 -3.85
C ALA A 277 -12.83 15.17 -3.24
N ALA A 278 -12.64 16.36 -3.79
CA ALA A 278 -11.70 17.35 -3.25
C ALA A 278 -12.09 17.77 -1.83
N GLY A 279 -13.36 18.02 -1.57
CA GLY A 279 -13.89 18.36 -0.24
C GLY A 279 -13.61 17.27 0.79
N PHE A 280 -13.85 15.98 0.44
CA PHE A 280 -13.53 14.85 1.31
C PHE A 280 -12.03 14.70 1.58
N ILE A 281 -11.19 14.87 0.57
CA ILE A 281 -9.73 14.84 0.74
C ILE A 281 -9.28 15.91 1.73
N VAL A 282 -9.72 17.16 1.54
CA VAL A 282 -9.38 18.27 2.43
C VAL A 282 -9.90 17.99 3.85
N PHE A 283 -11.15 17.56 3.98
CA PHE A 283 -11.76 17.20 5.25
C PHE A 283 -10.93 16.14 5.99
N PHE A 284 -10.55 15.03 5.32
CA PHE A 284 -9.75 13.98 5.94
C PHE A 284 -8.33 14.43 6.30
N LEU A 285 -7.70 15.28 5.49
CA LEU A 285 -6.40 15.88 5.83
C LEU A 285 -6.48 16.75 7.08
N VAL A 286 -7.52 17.58 7.19
CA VAL A 286 -7.74 18.44 8.37
C VAL A 286 -8.05 17.62 9.61
N ILE A 287 -9.01 16.71 9.53
CA ILE A 287 -9.41 15.86 10.67
C ILE A 287 -8.22 15.01 11.13
N ALA A 288 -7.48 14.39 10.23
CA ALA A 288 -6.31 13.58 10.57
C ALA A 288 -5.22 14.42 11.25
N SER A 289 -4.99 15.65 10.77
CA SER A 289 -4.01 16.57 11.35
C SER A 289 -4.38 16.98 12.78
N LEU A 290 -5.63 17.36 12.99
CA LEU A 290 -6.15 17.72 14.31
C LEU A 290 -6.14 16.51 15.25
N TRP A 291 -6.64 15.37 14.81
CA TRP A 291 -6.64 14.14 15.62
C TRP A 291 -5.23 13.74 16.03
N LYS A 292 -4.30 13.76 15.07
CA LYS A 292 -2.90 13.42 15.33
C LYS A 292 -2.26 14.34 16.34
N LYS A 293 -2.57 15.65 16.29
CA LYS A 293 -2.04 16.69 17.20
C LYS A 293 -2.60 16.53 18.60
N PHE A 294 -3.90 16.30 18.77
CA PHE A 294 -4.57 16.34 20.05
C PHE A 294 -4.81 14.97 20.71
N VAL A 295 -4.99 13.91 19.90
CA VAL A 295 -5.32 12.56 20.39
C VAL A 295 -4.20 11.56 20.12
N GLY A 296 -3.52 11.67 18.99
CA GLY A 296 -2.35 10.86 18.63
C GLY A 296 -2.67 9.73 17.67
N GLN A 297 -2.86 8.51 18.14
CA GLN A 297 -3.10 7.34 17.28
C GLN A 297 -4.56 7.30 16.81
N GLY A 298 -4.78 6.90 15.56
CA GLY A 298 -6.12 6.72 15.02
C GLY A 298 -6.92 5.65 15.79
N PRO A 299 -8.25 5.77 15.88
CA PRO A 299 -9.06 4.85 16.67
C PRO A 299 -9.01 3.41 16.17
N ALA A 300 -9.08 3.16 14.86
CA ALA A 300 -8.98 1.81 14.32
C ALA A 300 -7.59 1.21 14.50
N GLU A 301 -6.54 1.99 14.31
CA GLU A 301 -5.15 1.59 14.58
C GLU A 301 -4.95 1.24 16.06
N LYS A 302 -5.52 2.03 16.96
CA LYS A 302 -5.46 1.80 18.41
C LYS A 302 -6.19 0.50 18.78
N LEU A 303 -7.39 0.30 18.23
CA LEU A 303 -8.17 -0.93 18.44
C LEU A 303 -7.36 -2.17 18.02
N VAL A 304 -6.84 -2.18 16.78
CA VAL A 304 -6.03 -3.29 16.26
C VAL A 304 -4.77 -3.50 17.10
N ALA A 305 -4.06 -2.43 17.47
CA ALA A 305 -2.87 -2.54 18.30
C ALA A 305 -3.16 -3.09 19.70
N THR A 306 -4.27 -2.70 20.31
CA THR A 306 -4.72 -3.19 21.62
C THR A 306 -5.12 -4.66 21.54
N ALA A 307 -5.90 -5.05 20.52
CA ALA A 307 -6.29 -6.44 20.31
C ALA A 307 -5.08 -7.36 20.08
N ILE A 308 -4.10 -6.92 19.27
CA ILE A 308 -2.85 -7.68 19.06
C ILE A 308 -2.09 -7.87 20.38
N LYS A 309 -2.00 -6.84 21.23
CA LYS A 309 -1.32 -6.96 22.54
C LYS A 309 -2.04 -7.90 23.51
N ALA A 310 -3.37 -7.96 23.44
CA ALA A 310 -4.18 -8.85 24.26
C ALA A 310 -4.05 -10.32 23.81
N ILE A 311 -4.03 -10.56 22.48
CA ILE A 311 -3.97 -11.92 21.89
C ILE A 311 -2.54 -12.47 21.92
N VAL A 312 -1.55 -11.61 21.60
CA VAL A 312 -0.14 -11.98 21.51
C VAL A 312 0.67 -11.14 22.50
N PRO A 313 0.66 -11.49 23.80
CA PRO A 313 1.40 -10.75 24.81
C PRO A 313 2.90 -10.76 24.49
N SER A 314 3.57 -9.67 24.82
CA SER A 314 5.02 -9.60 24.73
C SER A 314 5.58 -10.61 25.73
N GLY A 315 6.20 -11.68 25.24
CA GLY A 315 6.94 -12.59 26.13
C GLY A 315 7.89 -11.75 26.99
N LYS A 316 7.67 -11.74 28.29
CA LYS A 316 8.70 -11.27 29.22
C LYS A 316 9.87 -12.22 28.96
N GLY A 317 10.96 -11.70 28.39
CA GLY A 317 12.18 -12.47 28.25
C GLY A 317 12.52 -13.09 29.62
N LYS A 318 12.57 -14.42 29.65
CA LYS A 318 13.28 -15.12 30.69
C LYS A 318 14.77 -14.99 30.42
#